data_3cc326db31834a924967d5ee2915b330
#
_entry.id   3cc326db31834a924967d5ee2915b330
#
_cell.length_a   1.000
_cell.length_b   1.000
_cell.length_c   1.000
_cell.angle_alpha   90.00
_cell.angle_beta   90.00
_cell.angle_gamma   90.00
#
_symmetry.space_group_name_H-M   'P 1'
#
loop_
_entity.id
_entity.type
_entity.pdbx_description
1 polymer ?
#
loop_
_entity_poly.entity_id
_entity_poly.type
_entity_poly.pdbx_seq_one_letter_code
_entity_poly.pdbx_strand_id
1 'polypeptide(L)'
;DIRTFSEDEIVFLTPHITAALAQATATQRVGFRIYSTPYLASSAKTAPQRETTAGYLFADGLSLHVTLTQYRHYPGKRPTASQKEPRPLPDTDGLRDREVTFLPEGAVRSDVYDRSSWIGKSEDRSLAIDYQLLARLLTPPPPPVPAPQPVPMVTAPPPPLPAPPVVKQDT
;
A
#
# COMPACT_ATOMS: atom_id res chain seq x y z
N ASP A 1 -9.26 12.71 -7.41
CA ASP A 1 -8.65 11.87 -6.36
C ASP A 1 -7.71 12.72 -5.51
N ILE A 2 -7.87 12.67 -4.21
CA ILE A 2 -7.04 13.41 -3.26
C ILE A 2 -6.23 12.39 -2.46
N ARG A 3 -4.90 12.52 -2.47
CA ARG A 3 -4.04 11.67 -1.64
C ARG A 3 -4.29 11.93 -0.16
N THR A 4 -4.48 10.87 0.61
CA THR A 4 -4.69 10.95 2.06
C THR A 4 -3.43 11.45 2.78
N PHE A 5 -2.26 11.00 2.34
CA PHE A 5 -0.96 11.34 2.92
C PHE A 5 -0.04 11.95 1.86
N SER A 6 0.73 12.96 2.23
CA SER A 6 1.83 13.48 1.42
C SER A 6 3.02 12.50 1.46
N GLU A 7 3.96 12.67 0.53
CA GLU A 7 5.20 11.87 0.51
C GLU A 7 5.99 11.99 1.83
N ASP A 8 6.11 13.19 2.36
CA ASP A 8 6.81 13.45 3.63
C ASP A 8 6.11 12.76 4.82
N GLU A 9 4.77 12.77 4.84
CA GLU A 9 3.98 12.07 5.85
C GLU A 9 4.16 10.55 5.75
N ILE A 10 4.24 10.00 4.53
CA ILE A 10 4.51 8.57 4.30
C ILE A 10 5.91 8.20 4.80
N VAL A 11 6.93 8.97 4.41
CA VAL A 11 8.31 8.75 4.85
C VAL A 11 8.42 8.79 6.37
N PHE A 12 7.73 9.74 7.00
CA PHE A 12 7.70 9.86 8.46
C PHE A 12 6.97 8.69 9.14
N LEU A 13 5.77 8.34 8.66
CA LEU A 13 4.93 7.31 9.29
C LEU A 13 5.46 5.90 9.14
N THR A 14 6.03 5.57 7.99
CA THR A 14 6.41 4.19 7.63
C THR A 14 7.26 3.50 8.70
N PRO A 15 8.39 4.05 9.17
CA PRO A 15 9.21 3.39 10.19
C PRO A 15 8.49 3.22 11.52
N HIS A 16 7.68 4.22 11.92
CA HIS A 16 6.96 4.18 13.19
C HIS A 16 5.83 3.15 13.18
N ILE A 17 5.05 3.09 12.10
CA ILE A 17 3.98 2.12 11.93
C ILE A 17 4.55 0.70 11.84
N THR A 18 5.63 0.51 11.09
CA THR A 18 6.29 -0.79 10.97
C THR A 18 6.78 -1.30 12.33
N ALA A 19 7.45 -0.45 13.10
CA ALA A 19 7.92 -0.80 14.43
C ALA A 19 6.76 -1.11 15.41
N ALA A 20 5.68 -0.34 15.34
CA ALA A 20 4.51 -0.55 16.19
C ALA A 20 3.76 -1.82 15.84
N LEU A 21 3.58 -2.12 14.54
CA LEU A 21 2.96 -3.38 14.09
C LEU A 21 3.80 -4.61 14.46
N ALA A 22 5.13 -4.52 14.42
CA ALA A 22 6.01 -5.60 14.81
C ALA A 22 5.91 -5.95 16.31
N GLN A 23 5.46 -4.99 17.15
CA GLN A 23 5.27 -5.18 18.59
C GLN A 23 3.81 -5.48 18.96
N ALA A 24 2.86 -5.20 18.07
CA ALA A 24 1.44 -5.39 18.34
C ALA A 24 1.08 -6.87 18.37
N THR A 25 0.25 -7.25 19.33
CA THR A 25 -0.39 -8.57 19.36
C THR A 25 -1.58 -8.64 18.40
N ALA A 26 -2.08 -9.84 18.11
CA ALA A 26 -3.22 -10.04 17.21
C ALA A 26 -4.52 -9.32 17.63
N THR A 27 -4.63 -8.92 18.90
CA THR A 27 -5.79 -8.20 19.43
C THR A 27 -5.57 -6.69 19.55
N GLN A 28 -4.37 -6.22 19.24
CA GLN A 28 -4.02 -4.81 19.35
C GLN A 28 -4.16 -4.08 18.02
N ARG A 29 -4.50 -2.80 18.11
CA ARG A 29 -4.54 -1.88 16.99
C ARG A 29 -3.47 -0.82 17.16
N VAL A 30 -2.80 -0.47 16.08
CA VAL A 30 -1.82 0.61 16.05
C VAL A 30 -2.54 1.90 15.65
N GLY A 31 -2.64 2.85 16.55
CA GLY A 31 -3.20 4.18 16.27
C GLY A 31 -2.12 5.13 15.72
N PHE A 32 -2.50 5.97 14.78
CA PHE A 32 -1.66 7.05 14.30
C PHE A 32 -2.40 8.39 14.33
N ARG A 33 -1.63 9.47 14.46
CA ARG A 33 -2.13 10.84 14.39
C ARG A 33 -1.04 11.76 13.86
N ILE A 34 -1.35 12.48 12.80
CA ILE A 34 -0.47 13.47 12.18
C ILE A 34 -1.08 14.86 12.31
N TYR A 35 -0.23 15.82 12.52
CA TYR A 35 -0.59 17.23 12.50
C TYR A 35 0.10 17.89 11.31
N SER A 36 -0.68 18.35 10.36
CA SER A 36 -0.19 19.03 9.16
C SER A 36 -0.52 20.51 9.23
N THR A 37 0.34 21.35 8.68
CA THR A 37 0.06 22.77 8.51
C THR A 37 -0.48 22.96 7.09
N PRO A 38 -1.68 23.54 6.91
CA PRO A 38 -2.23 23.75 5.58
C PRO A 38 -1.30 24.66 4.76
N TYR A 39 -1.05 24.28 3.51
CA TYR A 39 -0.18 25.02 2.59
C TYR A 39 -0.62 26.49 2.38
N LEU A 40 -1.91 26.76 2.50
CA LEU A 40 -2.48 28.10 2.29
C LEU A 40 -2.38 29.02 3.52
N ALA A 41 -1.93 28.54 4.67
CA ALA A 41 -1.88 29.33 5.90
C ALA A 41 -0.72 30.34 5.96
N SER A 42 0.22 30.32 5.00
CA SER A 42 1.40 31.19 4.99
C SER A 42 1.10 32.66 4.69
N SER A 43 -0.10 33.00 4.23
CA SER A 43 -0.48 34.39 3.88
C SER A 43 -1.43 35.07 4.88
N ALA A 44 -1.95 34.35 5.87
CA ALA A 44 -2.89 34.90 6.83
C ALA A 44 -2.18 35.37 8.11
N LYS A 45 -2.55 36.55 8.60
CA LYS A 45 -2.10 37.12 9.88
C LYS A 45 -2.57 36.30 11.11
N THR A 46 -3.19 35.16 10.89
CA THR A 46 -3.70 34.26 11.91
C THR A 46 -2.72 33.11 12.13
N ALA A 47 -2.50 32.70 13.37
CA ALA A 47 -1.62 31.58 13.70
C ALA A 47 -1.94 30.36 12.83
N PRO A 48 -0.92 29.65 12.31
CA PRO A 48 -1.14 28.50 11.45
C PRO A 48 -1.96 27.46 12.20
N GLN A 49 -3.11 27.15 11.64
CA GLN A 49 -4.03 26.20 12.22
C GLN A 49 -3.59 24.81 11.78
N ARG A 50 -3.47 23.87 12.72
CA ARG A 50 -3.03 22.52 12.45
C ARG A 50 -4.23 21.66 12.06
N GLU A 51 -4.12 21.00 10.93
CA GLU A 51 -5.04 19.95 10.51
C GLU A 51 -4.63 18.62 11.14
N THR A 52 -5.60 17.77 11.45
CA THR A 52 -5.34 16.45 12.04
C THR A 52 -5.81 15.36 11.08
N THR A 53 -4.93 14.44 10.74
CA THR A 53 -5.25 13.17 10.11
C THR A 53 -4.96 12.05 11.10
N ALA A 54 -5.94 11.21 11.40
CA ALA A 54 -5.83 10.16 12.39
C ALA A 54 -6.58 8.91 11.97
N GLY A 55 -6.14 7.79 12.50
CA GLY A 55 -6.75 6.50 12.25
C GLY A 55 -6.08 5.39 13.05
N TYR A 56 -6.40 4.18 12.69
CA TYR A 56 -5.75 3.00 13.25
C TYR A 56 -5.62 1.91 12.19
N LEU A 57 -4.70 0.99 12.45
CA LEU A 57 -4.46 -0.16 11.59
C LEU A 57 -4.14 -1.41 12.44
N PHE A 58 -4.41 -2.56 11.89
CA PHE A 58 -4.06 -3.87 12.47
C PHE A 58 -3.92 -4.90 11.36
N ALA A 59 -3.20 -5.98 11.63
CA ALA A 59 -3.06 -7.10 10.70
C ALA A 59 -3.75 -8.34 11.29
N ASP A 60 -4.47 -9.10 10.46
CA ASP A 60 -5.14 -10.34 10.84
C ASP A 60 -4.48 -11.61 10.27
N GLY A 61 -3.28 -11.50 9.74
CA GLY A 61 -2.52 -12.59 9.11
C GLY A 61 -2.74 -12.74 7.61
N LEU A 62 -3.82 -12.18 7.06
CA LEU A 62 -4.13 -12.16 5.62
C LEU A 62 -4.18 -10.74 5.08
N SER A 63 -4.66 -9.80 5.86
CA SER A 63 -4.92 -8.44 5.42
C SER A 63 -4.39 -7.42 6.43
N LEU A 64 -3.99 -6.28 5.89
CA LEU A 64 -3.78 -5.07 6.65
C LEU A 64 -5.08 -4.27 6.63
N HIS A 65 -5.68 -4.11 7.79
CA HIS A 65 -6.86 -3.29 7.98
C HIS A 65 -6.45 -1.87 8.31
N VAL A 66 -7.00 -0.90 7.60
CA VAL A 66 -6.74 0.53 7.81
C VAL A 66 -8.07 1.24 7.95
N THR A 67 -8.24 2.02 9.01
CA THR A 67 -9.43 2.84 9.23
C THR A 67 -9.01 4.27 9.49
N LEU A 68 -9.56 5.21 8.73
CA LEU A 68 -9.43 6.63 9.00
C LEU A 68 -10.55 7.08 9.95
N THR A 69 -10.17 7.79 11.00
CA THR A 69 -11.11 8.40 11.97
C THR A 69 -11.19 9.90 11.82
N GLN A 70 -10.13 10.54 11.29
CA GLN A 70 -10.07 11.96 10.99
C GLN A 70 -9.23 12.17 9.72
N TYR A 71 -9.68 13.06 8.85
CA TYR A 71 -8.92 13.47 7.68
C TYR A 71 -8.87 14.98 7.57
N ARG A 72 -7.66 15.53 7.70
CA ARG A 72 -7.40 16.98 7.65
C ARG A 72 -8.42 17.77 8.46
N HIS A 73 -8.82 17.16 9.57
CA HIS A 73 -9.79 17.77 10.48
C HIS A 73 -9.18 18.99 11.14
N TYR A 74 -9.93 20.05 11.07
CA TYR A 74 -9.60 21.32 11.66
C TYR A 74 -10.52 21.57 12.84
N PRO A 75 -10.01 21.68 14.07
CA PRO A 75 -10.84 22.02 15.21
C PRO A 75 -11.23 23.50 15.11
N GLY A 76 -12.20 23.81 14.26
CA GLY A 76 -12.75 25.14 14.10
C GLY A 76 -13.29 25.66 15.41
N LYS A 77 -13.32 26.99 15.57
CA LYS A 77 -14.01 27.64 16.70
C LYS A 77 -15.44 27.11 16.78
N ARG A 78 -15.81 26.54 17.92
CA ARG A 78 -17.23 26.21 18.18
C ARG A 78 -18.09 27.39 17.77
N PRO A 79 -19.15 27.19 16.95
CA PRO A 79 -20.05 28.27 16.63
C PRO A 79 -20.61 28.80 17.94
N THR A 80 -20.41 30.10 18.18
CA THR A 80 -21.07 30.80 19.29
C THR A 80 -22.57 30.68 19.11
N ALA A 81 -23.28 30.36 20.16
CA ALA A 81 -24.70 29.98 20.22
C ALA A 81 -25.72 31.00 19.68
N SER A 82 -25.30 32.05 18.97
CA SER A 82 -26.17 33.19 18.56
C SER A 82 -26.71 33.09 17.11
N GLN A 83 -26.53 31.94 16.40
CA GLN A 83 -27.08 31.83 15.05
C GLN A 83 -28.27 30.87 14.99
N LYS A 84 -29.48 31.47 14.82
CA LYS A 84 -30.77 30.80 14.77
C LYS A 84 -31.10 30.02 13.49
N GLU A 85 -30.15 29.83 12.58
CA GLU A 85 -30.42 29.08 11.36
C GLU A 85 -30.01 27.59 11.54
N PRO A 86 -30.83 26.64 11.03
CA PRO A 86 -30.47 25.21 11.01
C PRO A 86 -29.27 25.02 10.07
N ARG A 87 -28.06 25.08 10.64
CA ARG A 87 -26.85 24.77 9.90
C ARG A 87 -26.69 23.26 9.78
N PRO A 88 -26.23 22.76 8.64
CA PRO A 88 -25.79 21.38 8.56
C PRO A 88 -24.79 21.10 9.67
N LEU A 89 -24.91 19.94 10.31
CA LEU A 89 -23.99 19.50 11.37
C LEU A 89 -22.56 19.70 10.89
N PRO A 90 -21.67 20.31 11.70
CA PRO A 90 -20.29 20.51 11.32
C PRO A 90 -19.66 19.16 11.03
N ASP A 91 -18.83 19.10 9.98
CA ASP A 91 -17.99 17.94 9.69
C ASP A 91 -16.95 17.83 10.81
N THR A 92 -17.21 16.95 11.78
CA THR A 92 -16.40 16.80 12.99
C THR A 92 -15.16 15.97 12.77
N ASP A 93 -15.02 15.31 11.63
CA ASP A 93 -13.94 14.37 11.35
C ASP A 93 -13.24 14.60 9.99
N GLY A 94 -13.79 15.49 9.14
CA GLY A 94 -13.24 15.76 7.82
C GLY A 94 -13.51 14.66 6.80
N LEU A 95 -14.37 13.69 7.15
CA LEU A 95 -14.64 12.49 6.34
C LEU A 95 -16.06 12.46 5.77
N ARG A 96 -16.81 13.54 5.96
CA ARG A 96 -18.18 13.62 5.46
C ARG A 96 -18.19 13.55 3.93
N ASP A 97 -19.04 12.69 3.39
CA ASP A 97 -19.23 12.48 1.96
C ASP A 97 -17.90 12.09 1.22
N ARG A 98 -16.98 11.43 1.94
CA ARG A 98 -15.73 10.93 1.39
C ARG A 98 -15.62 9.44 1.58
N GLU A 99 -15.22 8.77 0.51
CA GLU A 99 -14.84 7.37 0.49
C GLU A 99 -13.31 7.26 0.49
N VAL A 100 -12.79 6.27 1.22
CA VAL A 100 -11.36 5.94 1.21
C VAL A 100 -11.13 4.83 0.22
N THR A 101 -10.28 5.08 -0.76
CA THR A 101 -9.87 4.08 -1.75
C THR A 101 -8.37 3.79 -1.65
N PHE A 102 -7.96 2.64 -2.13
CA PHE A 102 -6.56 2.22 -2.17
C PHE A 102 -6.15 1.83 -3.57
N LEU A 103 -4.94 2.24 -3.96
CA LEU A 103 -4.36 1.85 -5.25
C LEU A 103 -3.09 1.02 -5.00
N PRO A 104 -2.95 -0.15 -5.63
CA PRO A 104 -3.82 -0.73 -6.67
C PRO A 104 -5.09 -1.39 -6.10
N GLU A 105 -6.24 -1.13 -6.72
CA GLU A 105 -7.55 -1.67 -6.29
C GLU A 105 -7.57 -3.20 -6.19
N GLY A 106 -6.79 -3.88 -7.05
CA GLY A 106 -6.69 -5.34 -7.04
C GLY A 106 -6.14 -5.94 -5.74
N ALA A 107 -5.57 -5.13 -4.84
CA ALA A 107 -5.13 -5.58 -3.52
C ALA A 107 -6.19 -5.36 -2.42
N VAL A 108 -7.31 -4.71 -2.74
CA VAL A 108 -8.37 -4.43 -1.77
C VAL A 108 -9.33 -5.62 -1.68
N ARG A 109 -9.57 -6.08 -0.46
CA ARG A 109 -10.56 -7.10 -0.16
C ARG A 109 -11.93 -6.46 0.07
N SER A 110 -12.75 -6.48 -0.97
CA SER A 110 -14.13 -5.93 -0.94
C SER A 110 -15.11 -6.81 -0.14
N ASP A 111 -14.73 -8.06 0.15
CA ASP A 111 -15.54 -9.03 0.90
C ASP A 111 -15.53 -8.80 2.42
N VAL A 112 -14.61 -8.00 2.94
CA VAL A 112 -14.40 -7.80 4.38
C VAL A 112 -15.31 -6.69 4.93
N TYR A 113 -15.50 -5.63 4.17
CA TYR A 113 -16.35 -4.51 4.56
C TYR A 113 -17.50 -4.36 3.57
N ASP A 114 -18.74 -4.46 4.04
CA ASP A 114 -19.93 -4.26 3.22
C ASP A 114 -20.13 -2.77 2.92
N ARG A 115 -19.76 -2.37 1.71
CA ARG A 115 -19.92 -1.01 1.22
C ARG A 115 -21.34 -0.73 0.72
N SER A 116 -22.18 -1.76 0.60
CA SER A 116 -23.56 -1.62 0.13
C SER A 116 -24.54 -1.16 1.21
N SER A 117 -24.13 -1.13 2.47
CA SER A 117 -24.95 -0.72 3.59
C SER A 117 -25.16 0.79 3.62
N TRP A 118 -26.32 1.22 3.15
CA TRP A 118 -26.69 2.64 3.13
C TRP A 118 -26.83 3.28 4.52
N ILE A 119 -26.78 2.47 5.57
CA ILE A 119 -26.91 2.89 6.97
C ILE A 119 -25.54 3.01 7.68
N GLY A 120 -24.48 2.39 7.15
CA GLY A 120 -23.20 2.24 7.82
C GLY A 120 -22.08 3.15 7.32
N LYS A 121 -22.22 4.46 7.52
CA LYS A 121 -21.21 5.46 7.12
C LYS A 121 -19.79 5.28 7.70
N SER A 122 -19.56 4.33 8.60
CA SER A 122 -18.22 4.08 9.15
C SER A 122 -17.42 3.09 8.30
N GLU A 123 -18.05 2.29 7.44
CA GLU A 123 -17.37 1.28 6.62
C GLU A 123 -16.68 1.88 5.41
N ASP A 124 -17.19 2.98 4.85
CA ASP A 124 -16.57 3.73 3.76
C ASP A 124 -15.17 4.29 4.11
N ARG A 125 -14.81 4.26 5.39
CA ARG A 125 -13.56 4.77 5.96
C ARG A 125 -12.56 3.66 6.28
N SER A 126 -12.93 2.41 6.04
CA SER A 126 -12.15 1.22 6.36
C SER A 126 -11.76 0.46 5.10
N LEU A 127 -10.54 -0.02 5.07
CA LEU A 127 -9.98 -0.82 4.00
C LEU A 127 -9.36 -2.08 4.57
N ALA A 128 -9.54 -3.20 3.88
CA ALA A 128 -8.76 -4.41 4.08
C ALA A 128 -7.88 -4.63 2.86
N ILE A 129 -6.58 -4.62 3.04
CA ILE A 129 -5.58 -4.74 1.98
C ILE A 129 -4.90 -6.09 2.11
N ASP A 130 -5.03 -6.95 1.09
CA ASP A 130 -4.27 -8.18 1.00
C ASP A 130 -2.82 -7.86 0.68
N TYR A 131 -1.95 -7.96 1.68
CA TYR A 131 -0.54 -7.59 1.52
C TYR A 131 0.25 -8.62 0.70
N GLN A 132 -0.21 -9.87 0.59
CA GLN A 132 0.43 -10.86 -0.27
C GLN A 132 0.13 -10.56 -1.74
N LEU A 133 -1.13 -10.23 -2.05
CA LEU A 133 -1.52 -9.82 -3.38
C LEU A 133 -0.88 -8.50 -3.77
N LEU A 134 -0.82 -7.54 -2.84
CA LEU A 134 -0.11 -6.28 -3.03
C LEU A 134 1.36 -6.51 -3.38
N ALA A 135 2.06 -7.36 -2.63
CA ALA A 135 3.45 -7.69 -2.91
C ALA A 135 3.65 -8.26 -4.32
N ARG A 136 2.73 -9.13 -4.79
CA ARG A 136 2.76 -9.68 -6.17
C ARG A 136 2.54 -8.60 -7.22
N LEU A 137 1.63 -7.68 -6.98
CA LEU A 137 1.33 -6.59 -7.92
C LEU A 137 2.48 -5.58 -8.03
N LEU A 138 3.24 -5.39 -6.96
CA LEU A 138 4.39 -4.49 -6.91
C LEU A 138 5.71 -5.14 -7.35
N THR A 139 5.75 -6.49 -7.42
CA THR A 139 6.95 -7.20 -7.88
C THR A 139 7.02 -7.13 -9.42
N PRO A 140 8.08 -6.60 -10.01
CA PRO A 140 8.24 -6.62 -11.46
C PRO A 140 8.29 -8.07 -11.95
N PRO A 141 7.75 -8.36 -13.16
CA PRO A 141 7.82 -9.70 -13.73
C PRO A 141 9.29 -10.15 -13.81
N PRO A 142 9.58 -11.41 -13.51
CA PRO A 142 10.94 -11.92 -13.63
C PRO A 142 11.45 -11.67 -15.04
N PRO A 143 12.73 -11.31 -15.21
CA PRO A 143 13.31 -11.12 -16.53
C PRO A 143 13.09 -12.40 -17.36
N PRO A 144 12.80 -12.27 -18.66
CA PRO A 144 12.58 -13.42 -19.51
C PRO A 144 13.78 -14.34 -19.39
N VAL A 145 13.52 -15.60 -19.03
CA VAL A 145 14.56 -16.64 -18.96
C VAL A 145 15.21 -16.69 -20.36
N PRO A 146 16.54 -16.50 -20.48
CA PRO A 146 17.20 -16.60 -21.75
C PRO A 146 16.82 -17.95 -22.39
N ALA A 147 16.34 -17.90 -23.63
CA ALA A 147 16.02 -19.13 -24.35
C ALA A 147 17.25 -20.06 -24.28
N PRO A 148 17.07 -21.36 -24.02
CA PRO A 148 18.19 -22.28 -23.95
C PRO A 148 19.01 -22.14 -25.24
N GLN A 149 20.23 -21.70 -25.10
CA GLN A 149 21.14 -21.58 -26.23
C GLN A 149 21.27 -22.98 -26.83
N PRO A 150 21.15 -23.09 -28.16
CA PRO A 150 21.38 -24.39 -28.80
C PRO A 150 22.77 -24.90 -28.38
N VAL A 151 22.77 -26.03 -27.68
CA VAL A 151 23.99 -26.70 -27.28
C VAL A 151 24.81 -26.92 -28.56
N PRO A 152 26.06 -26.48 -28.64
CA PRO A 152 26.89 -26.75 -29.82
C PRO A 152 26.92 -28.26 -30.03
N MET A 153 26.43 -28.71 -31.19
CA MET A 153 26.51 -30.10 -31.59
C MET A 153 27.97 -30.53 -31.50
N VAL A 154 28.30 -31.35 -30.52
CA VAL A 154 29.62 -31.97 -30.44
C VAL A 154 29.75 -32.85 -31.70
N THR A 155 30.51 -32.36 -32.66
CA THR A 155 30.84 -33.13 -33.87
C THR A 155 31.54 -34.40 -33.40
N ALA A 156 30.93 -35.54 -33.68
CA ALA A 156 31.53 -36.84 -33.35
C ALA A 156 32.97 -36.91 -33.92
N PRO A 157 33.94 -37.44 -33.16
CA PRO A 157 35.29 -37.57 -33.65
C PRO A 157 35.31 -38.43 -34.93
N PRO A 158 36.12 -38.08 -35.94
CA PRO A 158 36.21 -38.82 -37.16
C PRO A 158 36.61 -40.28 -36.88
N PRO A 159 36.09 -41.25 -37.64
CA PRO A 159 36.42 -42.64 -37.45
C PRO A 159 37.93 -42.90 -37.64
N PRO A 160 38.52 -43.81 -36.86
CA PRO A 160 39.94 -44.10 -36.93
C PRO A 160 40.31 -44.62 -38.35
N LEU A 161 41.40 -44.10 -38.89
CA LEU A 161 41.96 -44.50 -40.14
C LEU A 161 42.30 -46.03 -40.12
N PRO A 162 42.03 -46.79 -41.21
CA PRO A 162 42.38 -48.21 -41.28
C PRO A 162 43.88 -48.40 -41.14
N ALA A 163 44.25 -49.38 -40.30
CA ALA A 163 45.66 -49.73 -40.08
C ALA A 163 46.33 -50.18 -41.37
N PRO A 164 47.61 -49.80 -41.60
CA PRO A 164 48.33 -50.23 -42.78
C PRO A 164 48.56 -51.78 -42.81
N PRO A 165 48.53 -52.40 -43.97
CA PRO A 165 48.72 -53.85 -44.08
C PRO A 165 50.07 -54.31 -43.54
N VAL A 166 50.01 -55.33 -42.71
CA VAL A 166 51.20 -56.00 -42.17
C VAL A 166 51.84 -56.75 -43.28
N VAL A 167 53.00 -56.32 -43.72
CA VAL A 167 53.83 -57.05 -44.66
C VAL A 167 54.52 -58.23 -43.92
N LYS A 168 54.09 -59.45 -44.23
CA LYS A 168 54.83 -60.63 -43.77
C LYS A 168 56.14 -60.71 -44.51
N GLN A 169 57.24 -60.61 -43.80
CA GLN A 169 58.52 -60.99 -44.33
C GLN A 169 58.70 -62.53 -44.16
N ASP A 170 58.71 -63.26 -45.28
CA ASP A 170 59.15 -64.65 -45.32
C ASP A 170 60.70 -64.69 -45.37
N THR A 171 61.28 -65.51 -44.48
CA THR A 171 62.71 -65.94 -44.50
C THR A 171 62.74 -67.37 -44.91
#